data_d247e47f275fa45d8eba53d3bd98f9f3
#
_entry.id   d247e47f275fa45d8eba53d3bd98f9f3
#
_cell.length_a   1.000
_cell.length_b   1.000
_cell.length_c   1.000
_cell.angle_alpha   90.00
_cell.angle_beta   90.00
_cell.angle_gamma   90.00
#
_symmetry.space_group_name_H-M   'P 1'
#
loop_
_entity.id
_entity.type
_entity.pdbx_description
1 polymer ?
#
loop_
_entity_poly.entity_id
_entity_poly.type
_entity_poly.pdbx_seq_one_letter_code
_entity_poly.pdbx_strand_id
1 'polypeptide(L)'
;MFGAFFVLKNFVFGLNMGTFVITKRLNGYYKYEFTSRKGKAILISNDFELRFECEEAIESLKKSVENIFFMRFKSKNGKMYFKVIVNEKEIAVSRKYTTQFLMEKGISEVTRTLQISEVLDFSLAHDIFPSAEDVFG
;
A
#
# COMPACT_ATOMS: atom_id res chain seq x y z
N MET A 1 -23.94 3.19 15.36
CA MET A 1 -23.42 3.23 15.05
C MET A 1 -23.09 3.60 14.61
N PHE A 2 -23.06 3.54 14.39
CA PHE A 2 -22.52 3.76 13.83
C PHE A 2 -22.33 3.48 13.24
N GLY A 3 -22.58 3.05 13.03
CA GLY A 3 -22.13 2.68 12.55
C GLY A 3 -22.40 2.77 11.64
N ALA A 4 -23.09 2.68 11.45
CA ALA A 4 -23.18 2.81 10.54
C ALA A 4 -23.11 3.56 9.86
N PHE A 5 -23.34 4.04 9.86
CA PHE A 5 -22.88 4.51 9.22
C PHE A 5 -22.26 4.15 8.73
N PHE A 6 -22.17 3.28 8.85
CA PHE A 6 -21.48 2.73 8.34
C PHE A 6 -21.57 1.87 7.58
N VAL A 7 -22.58 0.81 7.96
CA VAL A 7 -22.50 0.11 7.20
C VAL A 7 -22.65 0.22 5.90
N LEU A 8 -23.39 0.57 5.58
CA LEU A 8 -23.37 1.05 4.50
C LEU A 8 -22.53 2.04 4.50
N LYS A 9 -22.25 2.33 5.50
CA LYS A 9 -21.37 3.19 5.70
C LYS A 9 -20.11 2.70 5.49
N ASN A 10 -19.93 1.54 5.29
CA ASN A 10 -18.75 1.02 4.98
C ASN A 10 -18.11 1.68 3.93
N PHE A 11 -18.80 1.98 2.89
CA PHE A 11 -18.17 2.58 1.92
C PHE A 11 -17.86 3.99 2.15
N VAL A 12 -18.62 4.58 2.94
CA VAL A 12 -18.32 5.88 3.37
C VAL A 12 -17.02 5.91 4.11
N PHE A 13 -16.82 4.92 4.93
CA PHE A 13 -15.76 4.67 5.65
C PHE A 13 -14.53 4.47 4.81
N GLY A 14 -14.57 3.74 3.78
CA GLY A 14 -13.47 3.57 2.88
C GLY A 14 -13.10 4.82 2.13
N LEU A 15 -13.96 5.81 2.09
CA LEU A 15 -13.63 7.04 1.40
C LEU A 15 -12.57 7.87 2.10
N ASN A 16 -12.39 7.66 3.39
CA ASN A 16 -11.46 8.48 4.16
C ASN A 16 -10.21 7.75 4.59
N MET A 17 -10.02 6.53 4.11
CA MET A 17 -8.89 5.71 4.54
C MET A 17 -8.15 5.12 3.36
N GLY A 18 -6.88 4.89 3.56
CA GLY A 18 -6.11 4.14 2.60
C GLY A 18 -6.35 2.65 2.76
N THR A 19 -5.83 1.86 1.88
CA THR A 19 -6.02 0.42 1.88
C THR A 19 -4.71 -0.27 1.50
N PHE A 20 -4.36 -1.31 2.24
CA PHE A 20 -3.28 -2.19 1.83
C PHE A 20 -3.86 -3.24 0.90
N VAL A 21 -3.25 -3.44 -0.24
CA VAL A 21 -3.70 -4.43 -1.22
C VAL A 21 -2.59 -5.43 -1.44
N ILE A 22 -2.86 -6.70 -1.14
CA ILE A 22 -1.89 -7.77 -1.35
C ILE A 22 -2.16 -8.39 -2.72
N THR A 23 -1.13 -8.50 -3.54
CA THR A 23 -1.26 -9.10 -4.86
C THR A 23 -0.14 -10.10 -5.08
N LYS A 24 -0.37 -11.02 -6.01
CA LYS A 24 0.62 -12.01 -6.41
C LYS A 24 1.15 -11.61 -7.78
N ARG A 25 2.46 -11.51 -7.90
CA ARG A 25 3.08 -11.17 -9.18
C ARG A 25 3.10 -12.39 -10.08
N LEU A 26 3.30 -12.13 -11.37
CA LEU A 26 3.38 -13.24 -12.34
C LEU A 26 4.51 -14.20 -12.03
N ASN A 27 5.57 -13.72 -11.40
CA ASN A 27 6.71 -14.58 -11.04
C ASN A 27 6.46 -15.39 -9.76
N GLY A 28 5.25 -15.30 -9.19
CA GLY A 28 4.90 -16.07 -8.02
C GLY A 28 5.17 -15.39 -6.68
N TYR A 29 5.85 -14.26 -6.69
CA TYR A 29 6.12 -13.53 -5.47
C TYR A 29 4.92 -12.66 -5.09
N TYR A 30 4.86 -12.26 -3.83
CA TYR A 30 3.77 -11.44 -3.31
C TYR A 30 4.29 -10.06 -2.97
N LYS A 31 3.43 -9.08 -3.06
CA LYS A 31 3.76 -7.72 -2.65
C LYS A 31 2.51 -7.07 -2.09
N TYR A 32 2.70 -5.97 -1.37
CA TYR A 32 1.55 -5.15 -1.00
C TYR A 32 1.74 -3.74 -1.55
N GLU A 33 0.64 -3.08 -1.75
CA GLU A 33 0.62 -1.66 -2.09
C GLU A 33 -0.26 -0.97 -1.07
N PHE A 34 0.11 0.25 -0.72
CA PHE A 34 -0.75 1.08 0.11
C PHE A 34 -1.39 2.09 -0.83
N THR A 35 -2.70 2.05 -0.98
CA THR A 35 -3.40 2.91 -1.91
C THR A 35 -4.15 3.99 -1.17
N SER A 36 -4.29 5.15 -1.83
CA SER A 36 -5.07 6.23 -1.26
C SER A 36 -6.56 5.90 -1.40
N ARG A 37 -7.38 6.68 -0.76
CA ARG A 37 -8.83 6.51 -0.87
C ARG A 37 -9.32 6.63 -2.30
N LYS A 38 -8.53 7.27 -3.17
CA LYS A 38 -8.88 7.41 -4.58
C LYS A 38 -8.37 6.24 -5.42
N GLY A 39 -7.77 5.27 -4.78
CA GLY A 39 -7.30 4.08 -5.48
C GLY A 39 -5.92 4.18 -6.09
N LYS A 40 -5.19 5.26 -5.84
CA LYS A 40 -3.84 5.40 -6.37
C LYS A 40 -2.83 4.83 -5.40
N ALA A 41 -1.92 4.01 -5.91
CA ALA A 41 -0.88 3.43 -5.08
C ALA A 41 0.08 4.51 -4.60
N ILE A 42 0.26 4.60 -3.30
CA ILE A 42 1.21 5.53 -2.70
C ILE A 42 2.52 4.81 -2.41
N LEU A 43 2.45 3.59 -1.88
CA LEU A 43 3.62 2.79 -1.54
C LEU A 43 3.56 1.44 -2.21
N ILE A 44 4.73 0.90 -2.54
CA ILE A 44 4.86 -0.46 -3.07
C ILE A 44 5.94 -1.15 -2.24
N SER A 45 5.62 -2.32 -1.73
CA SER A 45 6.55 -3.05 -0.87
C SER A 45 7.60 -3.81 -1.67
N ASN A 46 8.57 -4.37 -0.96
CA ASN A 46 9.48 -5.36 -1.52
C ASN A 46 8.69 -6.64 -1.81
N ASP A 47 9.30 -7.55 -2.54
CA ASP A 47 8.67 -8.83 -2.84
C ASP A 47 8.84 -9.80 -1.67
N PHE A 48 7.84 -10.66 -1.48
CA PHE A 48 7.85 -11.70 -0.46
C PHE A 48 7.60 -13.05 -1.13
N GLU A 49 8.23 -14.10 -0.63
CA GLU A 49 8.03 -15.43 -1.18
C GLU A 49 6.70 -16.04 -0.76
N LEU A 50 6.25 -15.72 0.46
CA LEU A 50 5.04 -16.29 1.00
C LEU A 50 4.01 -15.19 1.29
N ARG A 51 2.74 -15.54 1.07
CA ARG A 51 1.68 -14.58 1.29
C ARG A 51 1.62 -14.10 2.73
N PHE A 52 1.80 -15.01 3.68
CA PHE A 52 1.67 -14.61 5.07
C PHE A 52 2.80 -13.68 5.52
N GLU A 53 3.96 -13.76 4.85
CA GLU A 53 5.03 -12.81 5.13
C GLU A 53 4.59 -11.39 4.79
N CYS A 54 3.82 -11.27 3.71
CA CYS A 54 3.28 -9.99 3.29
C CYS A 54 2.30 -9.47 4.35
N GLU A 55 1.44 -10.34 4.87
CA GLU A 55 0.49 -9.96 5.91
C GLU A 55 1.21 -9.53 7.18
N GLU A 56 2.23 -10.27 7.58
CA GLU A 56 3.00 -9.93 8.77
C GLU A 56 3.72 -8.61 8.59
N ALA A 57 4.24 -8.36 7.40
CA ALA A 57 4.93 -7.10 7.12
C ALA A 57 3.97 -5.91 7.25
N ILE A 58 2.74 -6.07 6.79
CA ILE A 58 1.74 -5.01 6.91
C ILE A 58 1.42 -4.75 8.38
N GLU A 59 1.22 -5.81 9.16
CA GLU A 59 0.90 -5.65 10.57
C GLU A 59 2.06 -5.00 11.32
N SER A 60 3.27 -5.41 10.99
CA SER A 60 4.46 -4.83 11.60
C SER A 60 4.57 -3.34 11.27
N LEU A 61 4.28 -2.98 10.03
CA LEU A 61 4.33 -1.59 9.60
C LEU A 61 3.29 -0.75 10.34
N LYS A 62 2.08 -1.27 10.48
CA LYS A 62 1.04 -0.56 11.20
C LYS A 62 1.43 -0.29 12.66
N LYS A 63 2.12 -1.23 13.27
CA LYS A 63 2.56 -1.07 14.65
C LYS A 63 3.75 -0.14 14.79
N SER A 64 4.47 0.10 13.70
CA SER A 64 5.70 0.89 13.72
C SER A 64 5.52 2.31 13.24
N VAL A 65 4.28 2.76 13.12
CA VAL A 65 3.99 4.07 12.54
C VAL A 65 4.82 5.21 13.16
N GLU A 66 5.04 5.16 14.45
CA GLU A 66 5.78 6.22 15.12
C GLU A 66 7.28 6.13 14.90
N ASN A 67 7.75 5.01 14.38
CA ASN A 67 9.18 4.78 14.17
C ASN A 67 9.56 4.76 12.70
N ILE A 68 8.66 5.19 11.84
CA ILE A 68 8.94 5.22 10.40
C ILE A 68 9.79 6.44 10.08
N PHE A 69 10.82 6.21 9.29
CA PHE A 69 11.60 7.30 8.74
C PHE A 69 11.32 7.37 7.24
N PHE A 70 10.97 8.54 6.74
CA PHE A 70 10.70 8.73 5.32
C PHE A 70 11.95 9.37 4.70
N MET A 71 12.67 8.59 3.90
CA MET A 71 13.87 9.08 3.23
C MET A 71 13.49 9.62 1.86
N ARG A 72 13.77 10.88 1.60
CA ARG A 72 13.33 11.57 0.40
C ARG A 72 14.42 11.59 -0.67
N PHE A 73 14.01 11.39 -1.92
CA PHE A 73 14.93 11.33 -3.05
C PHE A 73 14.42 12.14 -4.21
N LYS A 74 15.34 12.49 -5.09
CA LYS A 74 15.00 13.14 -6.35
C LYS A 74 15.58 12.30 -7.47
N SER A 75 14.75 11.91 -8.44
CA SER A 75 15.19 11.07 -9.54
C SER A 75 15.92 11.90 -10.58
N LYS A 76 16.52 11.23 -11.55
CA LYS A 76 17.27 11.89 -12.60
C LYS A 76 16.42 12.84 -13.44
N ASN A 77 15.14 12.50 -13.63
CA ASN A 77 14.25 13.38 -14.40
C ASN A 77 13.51 14.37 -13.51
N GLY A 78 14.02 14.61 -12.32
CA GLY A 78 13.47 15.68 -11.48
C GLY A 78 12.24 15.31 -10.66
N LYS A 79 11.82 14.05 -10.72
CA LYS A 79 10.67 13.64 -9.93
C LYS A 79 11.09 13.27 -8.51
N MET A 80 10.19 13.50 -7.56
CA MET A 80 10.46 13.28 -6.16
C MET A 80 9.81 11.99 -5.70
N TYR A 81 10.46 11.26 -4.81
CA TYR A 81 9.86 10.08 -4.21
C TYR A 81 10.47 9.84 -2.84
N PHE A 82 9.85 8.95 -2.06
CA PHE A 82 10.39 8.65 -0.75
C PHE A 82 10.39 7.14 -0.53
N LYS A 83 11.22 6.72 0.40
CA LYS A 83 11.27 5.33 0.82
C LYS A 83 10.91 5.27 2.29
N VAL A 84 10.24 4.19 2.66
CA VAL A 84 9.81 3.96 4.04
C VAL A 84 10.86 3.08 4.69
N ILE A 85 11.48 3.60 5.74
CA ILE A 85 12.56 2.92 6.46
C ILE A 85 12.08 2.63 7.87
N VAL A 86 12.18 1.37 8.29
CA VAL A 86 11.84 0.98 9.64
C VAL A 86 12.99 0.13 10.17
N ASN A 87 13.52 0.50 11.32
CA ASN A 87 14.66 -0.19 11.93
C ASN A 87 15.82 -0.33 10.94
N GLU A 88 16.09 0.77 10.23
CA GLU A 88 17.21 0.86 9.30
C GLU A 88 17.06 -0.03 8.05
N LYS A 89 15.86 -0.56 7.83
CA LYS A 89 15.60 -1.38 6.64
C LYS A 89 14.60 -0.67 5.74
N GLU A 90 14.88 -0.69 4.44
CA GLU A 90 13.96 -0.15 3.45
C GLU A 90 12.87 -1.18 3.23
N ILE A 91 11.63 -0.82 3.52
CA ILE A 91 10.51 -1.76 3.42
C ILE A 91 9.54 -1.43 2.28
N ALA A 92 9.53 -0.20 1.81
CA ALA A 92 8.64 0.18 0.72
C ALA A 92 9.15 1.44 0.05
N VAL A 93 8.73 1.65 -1.19
CA VAL A 93 9.09 2.84 -1.93
C VAL A 93 7.81 3.50 -2.43
N SER A 94 7.81 4.83 -2.48
CA SER A 94 6.62 5.56 -2.92
C SER A 94 6.55 5.66 -4.43
N ARG A 95 5.38 6.08 -4.92
CA ARG A 95 5.24 6.49 -6.30
C ARG A 95 6.08 7.76 -6.51
N LYS A 96 6.27 8.13 -7.77
CA LYS A 96 7.01 9.35 -8.08
C LYS A 96 6.06 10.53 -8.22
N TYR A 97 6.47 11.65 -7.65
CA TYR A 97 5.68 12.87 -7.64
C TYR A 97 6.37 13.94 -8.46
N THR A 98 5.60 14.81 -9.09
CA THR A 98 6.17 15.89 -9.90
C THR A 98 6.71 17.03 -9.05
N THR A 99 6.22 17.20 -7.82
CA THR A 99 6.67 18.29 -6.95
C THR A 99 6.92 17.77 -5.54
N GLN A 100 7.73 18.51 -4.81
CA GLN A 100 7.98 18.18 -3.41
C GLN A 100 6.71 18.32 -2.59
N PHE A 101 5.87 19.31 -2.91
CA PHE A 101 4.62 19.52 -2.19
C PHE A 101 3.73 18.28 -2.27
N LEU A 102 3.60 17.69 -3.45
CA LEU A 102 2.77 16.51 -3.62
C LEU A 102 3.36 15.30 -2.90
N MET A 103 4.69 15.20 -2.89
CA MET A 103 5.36 14.13 -2.16
C MET A 103 5.08 14.25 -0.66
N GLU A 104 5.17 15.46 -0.12
CA GLU A 104 4.92 15.68 1.30
C GLU A 104 3.46 15.39 1.65
N LYS A 105 2.55 15.66 0.74
CA LYS A 105 1.14 15.30 0.95
C LYS A 105 0.99 13.78 1.02
N GLY A 106 1.72 13.06 0.18
CA GLY A 106 1.71 11.59 0.23
C GLY A 106 2.22 11.07 1.56
N ILE A 107 3.31 11.65 2.06
CA ILE A 107 3.85 11.27 3.37
C ILE A 107 2.84 11.54 4.47
N SER A 108 2.17 12.69 4.41
CA SER A 108 1.15 13.04 5.41
C SER A 108 -0.01 12.04 5.38
N GLU A 109 -0.43 11.64 4.20
CA GLU A 109 -1.53 10.69 4.08
C GLU A 109 -1.15 9.34 4.68
N VAL A 110 0.06 8.88 4.40
CA VAL A 110 0.56 7.63 4.97
C VAL A 110 0.56 7.73 6.49
N THR A 111 1.15 8.77 7.01
CA THR A 111 1.27 8.95 8.45
C THR A 111 -0.09 8.98 9.13
N ARG A 112 -1.05 9.65 8.51
CA ARG A 112 -2.36 9.85 9.12
C ARG A 112 -3.25 8.62 9.05
N THR A 113 -3.15 7.83 7.99
CA THR A 113 -4.14 6.78 7.75
C THR A 113 -3.60 5.36 7.85
N LEU A 114 -2.30 5.18 7.96
CA LEU A 114 -1.71 3.84 7.87
C LEU A 114 -2.26 2.87 8.91
N GLN A 115 -2.36 3.29 10.16
CA GLN A 115 -2.78 2.40 11.24
C GLN A 115 -4.22 1.93 11.10
N ILE A 116 -5.07 2.74 10.51
CA ILE A 116 -6.50 2.45 10.42
C ILE A 116 -6.89 1.87 9.07
N SER A 117 -5.91 1.59 8.20
CA SER A 117 -6.19 1.10 6.86
C SER A 117 -6.64 -0.35 6.87
N GLU A 118 -7.51 -0.68 5.95
CA GLU A 118 -7.94 -2.06 5.74
C GLU A 118 -6.92 -2.81 4.91
N VAL A 119 -6.98 -4.14 4.98
CA VAL A 119 -6.13 -4.99 4.16
C VAL A 119 -7.03 -5.81 3.24
N LEU A 120 -6.81 -5.69 1.96
CA LEU A 120 -7.53 -6.48 0.96
C LEU A 120 -6.53 -7.42 0.29
N ASP A 121 -6.88 -8.69 0.24
CA ASP A 121 -5.99 -9.70 -0.31
C ASP A 121 -6.54 -10.19 -1.63
N PHE A 122 -5.93 -9.76 -2.72
CA PHE A 122 -6.31 -10.17 -4.06
C PHE A 122 -5.43 -11.30 -4.60
N SER A 123 -4.52 -11.82 -3.77
CA SER A 123 -3.61 -12.86 -4.25
C SER A 123 -4.35 -14.15 -4.60
N LEU A 124 -5.42 -14.45 -3.87
CA LEU A 124 -6.21 -15.65 -4.14
C LEU A 124 -7.13 -15.49 -5.35
N ALA A 125 -7.46 -14.25 -5.70
CA ALA A 125 -8.32 -14.02 -6.84
C ALA A 125 -7.67 -14.52 -8.13
N HIS A 126 -6.35 -14.47 -8.19
CA HIS A 126 -5.62 -14.93 -9.36
C HIS A 126 -5.82 -16.44 -9.56
N ASP A 127 -5.98 -17.18 -8.47
CA ASP A 127 -6.19 -18.63 -8.55
C ASP A 127 -7.66 -18.97 -8.76
N ILE A 128 -8.55 -18.17 -8.24
CA ILE A 128 -9.99 -18.41 -8.33
C ILE A 128 -10.56 -17.92 -9.65
N PHE A 129 -10.07 -16.79 -10.11
CA PHE A 129 -10.55 -16.16 -11.34
C PHE A 129 -9.37 -16.09 -12.32
N PRO A 130 -9.27 -17.03 -13.24
CA PRO A 130 -8.14 -17.04 -14.17
C PRO A 130 -8.01 -15.72 -14.90
N SER A 131 -6.80 -15.37 -15.24
CA SER A 131 -6.55 -14.16 -15.99
C SER A 131 -7.12 -14.31 -17.38
N ALA A 132 -7.21 -13.23 -18.13
CA ALA A 132 -7.66 -13.28 -19.50
C ALA A 132 -6.78 -14.24 -20.32
N GLU A 133 -5.51 -14.28 -20.02
CA GLU A 133 -4.59 -15.17 -20.70
C GLU A 133 -4.95 -16.62 -20.47
N ASP A 134 -5.33 -16.98 -19.26
CA ASP A 134 -5.70 -18.34 -18.95
C ASP A 134 -7.02 -18.73 -19.60
N VAL A 135 -7.91 -17.78 -19.77
CA VAL A 135 -9.22 -18.04 -20.34
C VAL A 135 -9.19 -18.02 -21.86
N PHE A 136 -8.48 -17.11 -22.46
CA PHE A 136 -8.47 -16.92 -23.89
C PHE A 136 -7.22 -17.39 -24.60
N GLY A 137 -6.20 -17.61 -23.85
CA GLY A 137 -4.94 -18.02 -24.38
C GLY A 137 -4.75 -19.49 -24.23
#